data_85691543088c2ce64c0f87e47e580eda
#
_entry.id   85691543088c2ce64c0f87e47e580eda
#
_cell.length_a   1.000
_cell.length_b   1.000
_cell.length_c   1.000
_cell.angle_alpha   90.00
_cell.angle_beta   90.00
_cell.angle_gamma   90.00
#
_symmetry.space_group_name_H-M   'P 1'
#
loop_
_entity.id
_entity.type
_entity.pdbx_description
1 polymer ?
#
loop_
_entity_poly.entity_id
_entity_poly.type
_entity_poly.pdbx_seq_one_letter_code
_entity_poly.pdbx_strand_id
1 'polypeptide(L)'
;MSSISNRFFVTALDDGTTLHGNLASDKSLSQAWTGSSAVPDWTVDANRPTIYLTLLSGTSLVVPQSTYQWMYEGQVITFDEETGISTSPSGLFMKTTKAVTYGGQTLNMPALKIMGNLASSDNVNVDMITFKGSCSIGGSAVPFECAAQIRITEIQGNGFLGVINFVNGVSDITEKGQVITMYGKLYDSNGGDVECTTQWYLNDASTGTSGQSKTIDGNSYANAFQVSEGSIVDHATVKCVFTSGGQTRYTAYAGIDDMQDPEFLYIQYNGANGNAASLRKDESVTFYIWVGLREDANVLGGTTNPTYNSIKVKLLDGNANEITASGLPDIPDRGSDGMRPLSMSGGKGTLKINFATVNDYGKNITGIVIAYTS
;
A
#
# COMPACT_ATOMS: atom_id res chain seq x y z
N MET A 1 -16.06 -7.89 -4.65
CA MET A 1 -15.52 -7.52 -5.98
C MET A 1 -14.46 -6.46 -5.75
N SER A 2 -13.19 -6.77 -5.95
CA SER A 2 -12.15 -5.75 -6.04
C SER A 2 -12.00 -5.30 -7.48
N SER A 3 -11.68 -4.03 -7.71
CA SER A 3 -11.44 -3.46 -9.03
C SER A 3 -10.19 -2.61 -9.04
N ILE A 4 -9.36 -2.77 -10.06
CA ILE A 4 -8.23 -1.89 -10.35
C ILE A 4 -8.59 -1.06 -11.57
N SER A 5 -8.35 0.26 -11.51
CA SER A 5 -8.62 1.17 -12.63
C SER A 5 -7.36 1.89 -13.09
N ASN A 6 -7.19 1.99 -14.39
CA ASN A 6 -6.14 2.79 -15.01
C ASN A 6 -6.71 3.59 -16.20
N ARG A 7 -6.00 4.66 -16.60
CA ARG A 7 -6.38 5.50 -17.74
C ARG A 7 -5.32 5.41 -18.82
N PHE A 8 -5.74 5.32 -20.07
CA PHE A 8 -4.87 5.55 -21.19
C PHE A 8 -5.30 6.81 -21.96
N PHE A 9 -4.33 7.52 -22.48
CA PHE A 9 -4.54 8.70 -23.33
C PHE A 9 -4.00 8.42 -24.72
N VAL A 10 -4.74 8.79 -25.74
CA VAL A 10 -4.23 8.84 -27.10
C VAL A 10 -3.87 10.31 -27.40
N THR A 11 -2.87 10.79 -26.70
CA THR A 11 -2.16 12.06 -26.98
C THR A 11 -0.71 11.86 -26.59
N ALA A 12 0.20 12.41 -27.38
CA ALA A 12 1.62 12.40 -27.07
C ALA A 12 1.88 13.17 -25.77
N LEU A 13 2.04 12.48 -24.67
CA LEU A 13 2.62 13.03 -23.45
C LEU A 13 3.37 11.92 -22.70
N ASP A 14 4.52 12.33 -22.18
CA ASP A 14 5.45 11.56 -21.37
C ASP A 14 4.80 10.64 -20.33
N ASP A 15 5.48 9.52 -20.09
CA ASP A 15 5.17 8.49 -19.13
C ASP A 15 4.39 8.97 -17.89
N GLY A 16 3.12 8.60 -17.81
CA GLY A 16 2.33 8.74 -16.61
C GLY A 16 2.90 7.83 -15.54
N THR A 17 3.92 8.29 -14.84
CA THR A 17 4.56 7.57 -13.75
C THR A 17 3.58 7.49 -12.58
N THR A 18 3.15 6.29 -12.23
CA THR A 18 2.27 6.06 -11.08
C THR A 18 3.06 6.35 -9.81
N LEU A 19 2.52 7.21 -8.96
CA LEU A 19 3.05 7.45 -7.63
C LEU A 19 2.35 6.52 -6.64
N HIS A 20 3.13 5.70 -5.96
CA HIS A 20 2.63 4.83 -4.89
C HIS A 20 3.28 5.22 -3.58
N GLY A 21 2.47 5.56 -2.59
CA GLY A 21 2.94 5.97 -1.26
C GLY A 21 2.29 5.14 -0.16
N ASN A 22 3.08 4.74 0.83
CA ASN A 22 2.62 4.04 2.02
C ASN A 22 3.29 4.61 3.27
N LEU A 23 2.58 4.54 4.42
CA LEU A 23 3.13 4.80 5.75
C LEU A 23 3.32 3.46 6.47
N ALA A 24 4.56 3.05 6.62
CA ALA A 24 4.97 1.88 7.37
C ALA A 24 5.41 2.23 8.79
N SER A 25 5.50 1.27 9.68
CA SER A 25 5.95 1.49 11.06
C SER A 25 6.94 0.40 11.50
N ASP A 26 7.95 0.79 12.26
CA ASP A 26 8.95 -0.13 12.83
C ASP A 26 8.45 -0.95 14.02
N LYS A 27 7.31 -0.57 14.60
CA LYS A 27 6.66 -1.29 15.70
C LYS A 27 5.16 -1.24 15.56
N SER A 28 4.46 -2.07 16.34
CA SER A 28 3.01 -2.05 16.38
C SER A 28 2.47 -0.65 16.69
N LEU A 29 1.52 -0.19 15.89
CA LEU A 29 0.74 1.02 16.13
C LEU A 29 -0.50 0.69 16.97
N SER A 30 -0.31 -0.09 18.05
CA SER A 30 -1.37 -0.46 18.97
C SER A 30 -0.99 -0.11 20.40
N GLN A 31 -1.87 0.57 21.10
CA GLN A 31 -1.72 0.93 22.51
C GLN A 31 -3.04 0.72 23.26
N ALA A 32 -2.98 0.41 24.53
CA ALA A 32 -4.17 0.27 25.35
C ALA A 32 -4.10 1.12 26.60
N TRP A 33 -5.25 1.63 27.04
CA TRP A 33 -5.43 2.26 28.33
C TRP A 33 -5.90 1.23 29.35
N THR A 34 -5.20 1.12 30.49
CA THR A 34 -5.52 0.13 31.54
C THR A 34 -6.40 0.68 32.65
N GLY A 35 -6.90 1.89 32.52
CA GLY A 35 -7.58 2.65 33.58
C GLY A 35 -6.62 3.49 34.42
N SER A 36 -5.31 3.25 34.34
CA SER A 36 -4.29 3.97 35.10
C SER A 36 -3.02 4.31 34.30
N SER A 37 -2.73 3.54 33.25
CA SER A 37 -1.52 3.70 32.43
C SER A 37 -1.78 3.26 30.99
N ALA A 38 -0.91 3.68 30.07
CA ALA A 38 -0.91 3.22 28.69
C ALA A 38 0.07 2.05 28.51
N VAL A 39 -0.29 1.07 27.68
CA VAL A 39 0.50 -0.14 27.44
C VAL A 39 0.50 -0.48 25.95
N PRO A 40 1.65 -0.75 25.30
CA PRO A 40 3.01 -0.51 25.81
C PRO A 40 3.23 0.98 26.12
N ASP A 41 4.09 1.28 27.09
CA ASP A 41 4.41 2.66 27.45
C ASP A 41 5.37 3.27 26.41
N TRP A 42 4.86 4.17 25.57
CA TRP A 42 5.64 4.86 24.55
C TRP A 42 6.47 6.03 25.06
N THR A 43 6.41 6.37 26.36
CA THR A 43 7.38 7.28 26.95
C THR A 43 8.76 6.63 27.07
N VAL A 44 8.79 5.29 27.13
CA VAL A 44 10.04 4.49 27.11
C VAL A 44 10.55 4.36 25.68
N ASP A 45 11.78 4.78 25.41
CA ASP A 45 12.36 4.85 24.05
C ASP A 45 12.33 3.52 23.30
N ALA A 46 12.59 2.41 24.02
CA ALA A 46 12.53 1.05 23.44
C ALA A 46 11.16 0.66 22.89
N ASN A 47 10.08 1.29 23.34
CA ASN A 47 8.71 0.99 22.93
C ASN A 47 8.17 1.95 21.85
N ARG A 48 8.84 3.09 21.65
CA ARG A 48 8.38 4.15 20.71
C ARG A 48 8.31 3.65 19.28
N PRO A 49 7.15 3.71 18.61
CA PRO A 49 7.07 3.44 17.18
C PRO A 49 7.57 4.62 16.36
N THR A 50 8.15 4.29 15.20
CA THR A 50 8.51 5.27 14.18
C THR A 50 7.74 4.95 12.91
N ILE A 51 6.87 5.86 12.50
CA ILE A 51 6.12 5.79 11.23
C ILE A 51 7.01 6.45 10.17
N TYR A 52 7.14 5.82 9.01
CA TYR A 52 7.97 6.35 7.92
C TYR A 52 7.29 6.20 6.57
N LEU A 53 7.62 7.12 5.66
CA LEU A 53 7.09 7.12 4.30
C LEU A 53 7.91 6.16 3.42
N THR A 54 7.23 5.31 2.67
CA THR A 54 7.78 4.65 1.48
C THR A 54 7.06 5.25 0.27
N LEU A 55 7.81 5.80 -0.68
CA LEU A 55 7.25 6.48 -1.85
C LEU A 55 7.95 6.01 -3.12
N LEU A 56 7.18 5.44 -4.04
CA LEU A 56 7.67 4.92 -5.30
C LEU A 56 7.08 5.71 -6.48
N SER A 57 7.92 6.03 -7.43
CA SER A 57 7.54 6.54 -8.75
C SER A 57 7.98 5.52 -9.80
N GLY A 58 7.03 4.81 -10.36
CA GLY A 58 7.37 3.67 -11.18
C GLY A 58 8.13 2.61 -10.37
N THR A 59 9.36 2.26 -10.74
CA THR A 59 10.24 1.29 -10.08
C THR A 59 11.32 1.94 -9.21
N SER A 60 11.23 3.24 -8.92
CA SER A 60 12.28 3.97 -8.21
C SER A 60 11.75 4.61 -6.93
N LEU A 61 12.53 4.51 -5.86
CA LEU A 61 12.30 5.32 -4.66
C LEU A 61 12.44 6.80 -5.01
N VAL A 62 11.51 7.62 -4.52
CA VAL A 62 11.54 9.06 -4.67
C VAL A 62 11.34 9.75 -3.32
N VAL A 63 12.00 10.89 -3.15
CA VAL A 63 11.87 11.71 -1.93
C VAL A 63 10.81 12.78 -2.18
N PRO A 64 9.90 13.03 -1.23
CA PRO A 64 8.96 14.14 -1.35
C PRO A 64 9.68 15.49 -1.32
N GLN A 65 9.05 16.52 -1.87
CA GLN A 65 9.53 17.89 -1.73
C GLN A 65 9.55 18.30 -0.26
N SER A 66 10.37 19.28 0.10
CA SER A 66 10.57 19.71 1.50
C SER A 66 9.33 20.30 2.18
N THR A 67 8.33 20.69 1.40
CA THR A 67 7.08 21.31 1.86
C THR A 67 5.99 20.28 2.20
N TYR A 68 6.33 19.18 2.86
CA TYR A 68 5.35 18.19 3.32
C TYR A 68 4.83 18.50 4.73
N GLN A 69 3.69 17.91 5.07
CA GLN A 69 3.03 18.05 6.35
C GLN A 69 2.71 16.69 6.97
N TRP A 70 2.97 16.57 8.26
CA TRP A 70 2.42 15.52 9.10
C TRP A 70 1.16 16.03 9.79
N MET A 71 0.14 15.19 9.87
CA MET A 71 -1.13 15.53 10.54
C MET A 71 -1.49 14.42 11.53
N TYR A 72 -2.08 14.80 12.64
CA TYR A 72 -2.66 13.93 13.65
C TYR A 72 -4.12 14.31 13.84
N GLU A 73 -5.02 13.35 13.71
CA GLU A 73 -6.48 13.57 13.78
C GLU A 73 -6.95 14.74 12.90
N GLY A 74 -6.43 14.81 11.67
CA GLY A 74 -6.76 15.88 10.72
C GLY A 74 -6.16 17.25 11.03
N GLN A 75 -5.40 17.40 12.12
CA GLN A 75 -4.74 18.66 12.49
C GLN A 75 -3.24 18.59 12.13
N VAL A 76 -2.71 19.68 11.57
CA VAL A 76 -1.29 19.76 11.20
C VAL A 76 -0.44 19.72 12.46
N ILE A 77 0.55 18.82 12.50
CA ILE A 77 1.55 18.78 13.55
C ILE A 77 2.58 19.87 13.27
N THR A 78 2.77 20.76 14.22
CA THR A 78 3.83 21.77 14.16
C THR A 78 5.03 21.33 14.96
N PHE A 79 6.23 21.67 14.52
CA PHE A 79 7.48 21.21 15.12
C PHE A 79 8.37 22.41 15.46
N ASP A 80 9.15 22.26 16.51
CA ASP A 80 10.30 23.10 16.80
C ASP A 80 11.43 22.76 15.79
N GLU A 81 11.98 23.76 15.14
CA GLU A 81 12.95 23.57 14.04
C GLU A 81 14.31 23.04 14.51
N GLU A 82 14.71 23.32 15.76
CA GLU A 82 16.00 22.89 16.30
C GLU A 82 15.95 21.45 16.80
N THR A 83 14.88 21.08 17.51
CA THR A 83 14.76 19.78 18.15
C THR A 83 13.98 18.76 17.32
N GLY A 84 13.16 19.23 16.38
CA GLY A 84 12.22 18.38 15.63
C GLY A 84 11.06 17.87 16.47
N ILE A 85 10.93 18.29 17.73
CA ILE A 85 9.85 17.87 18.64
C ILE A 85 8.60 18.68 18.34
N SER A 86 7.44 18.03 18.40
CA SER A 86 6.16 18.68 18.12
C SER A 86 5.82 19.75 19.18
N THR A 87 5.39 20.91 18.68
CA THR A 87 4.86 22.00 19.49
C THR A 87 3.34 21.97 19.58
N SER A 88 2.69 21.38 18.57
CA SER A 88 1.24 21.08 18.58
C SER A 88 0.97 19.76 17.84
N PRO A 89 0.45 18.73 18.52
CA PRO A 89 0.35 18.58 19.98
C PRO A 89 1.74 18.53 20.63
N SER A 90 1.89 19.18 21.78
CA SER A 90 3.18 19.39 22.40
C SER A 90 3.85 18.12 22.88
N GLY A 91 5.08 17.87 22.43
CA GLY A 91 5.97 16.79 22.91
C GLY A 91 5.55 15.37 22.50
N LEU A 92 4.44 15.18 21.77
CA LEU A 92 3.95 13.84 21.42
C LEU A 92 4.66 13.21 20.22
N PHE A 93 5.23 14.00 19.34
CA PHE A 93 5.86 13.53 18.11
C PHE A 93 7.24 14.14 17.92
N MET A 94 8.08 13.45 17.17
CA MET A 94 9.38 13.98 16.74
C MET A 94 9.56 13.70 15.24
N LYS A 95 9.78 14.77 14.47
CA LYS A 95 10.14 14.68 13.06
C LYS A 95 11.56 14.12 12.92
N THR A 96 11.70 13.09 12.11
CA THR A 96 12.99 12.41 11.90
C THR A 96 13.05 11.86 10.46
N THR A 97 14.05 11.05 10.15
CA THR A 97 14.18 10.32 8.90
C THR A 97 14.48 8.85 9.17
N LYS A 98 14.09 7.99 8.23
CA LYS A 98 14.46 6.57 8.20
C LYS A 98 15.05 6.21 6.85
N ALA A 99 16.14 5.45 6.86
CA ALA A 99 16.69 4.86 5.65
C ALA A 99 15.72 3.77 5.15
N VAL A 100 15.27 3.90 3.92
CA VAL A 100 14.43 2.92 3.20
C VAL A 100 15.21 2.47 1.98
N THR A 101 15.30 1.17 1.78
CA THR A 101 15.98 0.56 0.62
C THR A 101 14.96 -0.06 -0.31
N TYR A 102 15.12 0.17 -1.62
CA TYR A 102 14.30 -0.43 -2.65
C TYR A 102 15.11 -0.54 -3.96
N GLY A 103 15.11 -1.71 -4.59
CA GLY A 103 15.83 -1.93 -5.84
C GLY A 103 17.32 -1.60 -5.77
N GLY A 104 17.97 -1.83 -4.62
CA GLY A 104 19.36 -1.47 -4.37
C GLY A 104 19.62 0.01 -4.13
N GLN A 105 18.60 0.87 -4.16
CA GLN A 105 18.70 2.29 -3.82
C GLN A 105 18.26 2.52 -2.37
N THR A 106 19.08 3.20 -1.58
CA THR A 106 18.74 3.60 -0.20
C THR A 106 18.56 5.10 -0.13
N LEU A 107 17.40 5.56 0.36
CA LEU A 107 17.10 6.97 0.59
C LEU A 107 16.65 7.21 2.03
N ASN A 108 16.98 8.39 2.57
CA ASN A 108 16.46 8.83 3.85
C ASN A 108 15.07 9.44 3.65
N MET A 109 14.05 8.70 4.05
CA MET A 109 12.66 9.09 3.90
C MET A 109 12.16 9.83 5.14
N PRO A 110 11.19 10.76 5.00
CA PRO A 110 10.55 11.41 6.14
C PRO A 110 9.94 10.38 7.09
N ALA A 111 10.17 10.58 8.39
CA ALA A 111 9.64 9.73 9.43
C ALA A 111 9.11 10.56 10.61
N LEU A 112 8.18 9.97 11.37
CA LEU A 112 7.55 10.54 12.55
C LEU A 112 7.67 9.54 13.70
N LYS A 113 8.48 9.87 14.72
CA LYS A 113 8.61 9.06 15.94
C LYS A 113 7.55 9.50 16.94
N ILE A 114 6.81 8.56 17.52
CA ILE A 114 5.85 8.82 18.59
C ILE A 114 6.64 8.87 19.90
N MET A 115 6.55 9.98 20.62
CA MET A 115 7.40 10.27 21.80
C MET A 115 6.67 10.04 23.13
N GLY A 116 5.35 9.99 23.10
CA GLY A 116 4.51 9.87 24.29
C GLY A 116 3.31 8.95 24.08
N ASN A 117 2.63 8.62 25.17
CA ASN A 117 1.43 7.82 25.13
C ASN A 117 0.27 8.60 24.52
N LEU A 118 -0.46 7.94 23.62
CA LEU A 118 -1.69 8.44 23.02
C LEU A 118 -2.92 7.90 23.74
N ALA A 119 -2.84 6.64 24.23
CA ALA A 119 -3.91 6.05 25.04
C ALA A 119 -4.05 6.77 26.38
N SER A 120 -5.28 7.15 26.72
CA SER A 120 -5.65 7.81 27.98
C SER A 120 -7.13 7.52 28.31
N SER A 121 -7.60 7.98 29.47
CA SER A 121 -9.04 7.90 29.81
C SER A 121 -9.95 8.60 28.78
N ASP A 122 -9.43 9.59 28.10
CA ASP A 122 -10.17 10.42 27.13
C ASP A 122 -9.92 9.98 25.68
N ASN A 123 -8.96 9.11 25.45
CA ASN A 123 -8.62 8.58 24.14
C ASN A 123 -8.44 7.06 24.15
N VAL A 124 -9.53 6.37 23.79
CA VAL A 124 -9.61 4.91 23.61
C VAL A 124 -10.18 4.55 22.23
N ASN A 125 -9.92 5.40 21.23
CA ASN A 125 -10.41 5.27 19.85
C ASN A 125 -9.26 4.98 18.88
N VAL A 126 -9.59 4.82 17.62
CA VAL A 126 -8.59 4.74 16.56
C VAL A 126 -8.15 6.14 16.19
N ASP A 127 -6.86 6.42 16.32
CA ASP A 127 -6.25 7.68 15.87
C ASP A 127 -5.68 7.53 14.46
N MET A 128 -5.57 8.66 13.74
CA MET A 128 -5.06 8.71 12.38
C MET A 128 -3.84 9.61 12.27
N ILE A 129 -2.75 9.08 11.74
CA ILE A 129 -1.61 9.87 11.25
C ILE A 129 -1.72 9.98 9.73
N THR A 130 -1.60 11.20 9.20
CA THR A 130 -1.62 11.47 7.77
C THR A 130 -0.36 12.22 7.37
N PHE A 131 0.22 11.82 6.23
CA PHE A 131 1.30 12.54 5.56
C PHE A 131 0.76 13.14 4.26
N LYS A 132 0.92 14.44 4.07
CA LYS A 132 0.60 15.16 2.82
C LYS A 132 1.85 15.78 2.24
N GLY A 133 2.08 15.56 0.96
CA GLY A 133 3.24 16.10 0.28
C GLY A 133 3.07 16.14 -1.23
N SER A 134 4.14 16.49 -1.90
CA SER A 134 4.26 16.38 -3.36
C SER A 134 5.66 15.89 -3.71
N CYS A 135 5.79 15.24 -4.85
CA CYS A 135 7.10 14.94 -5.42
C CYS A 135 7.22 15.48 -6.85
N SER A 136 8.43 15.66 -7.32
CA SER A 136 8.67 16.13 -8.69
C SER A 136 8.77 14.92 -9.61
N ILE A 137 7.86 14.82 -10.58
CA ILE A 137 7.82 13.79 -11.61
C ILE A 137 7.76 14.49 -12.98
N GLY A 138 8.73 14.21 -13.85
CA GLY A 138 8.78 14.85 -15.17
C GLY A 138 8.81 16.38 -15.10
N GLY A 139 9.34 16.97 -14.02
CA GLY A 139 9.36 18.42 -13.80
C GLY A 139 8.07 19.02 -13.23
N SER A 140 7.03 18.22 -13.02
CA SER A 140 5.76 18.65 -12.42
C SER A 140 5.66 18.20 -10.96
N ALA A 141 5.07 19.04 -10.09
CA ALA A 141 4.78 18.66 -8.70
C ALA A 141 3.50 17.83 -8.66
N VAL A 142 3.63 16.57 -8.26
CA VAL A 142 2.50 15.64 -8.11
C VAL A 142 2.17 15.50 -6.62
N PRO A 143 0.97 15.94 -6.17
CA PRO A 143 0.57 15.81 -4.78
C PRO A 143 0.18 14.38 -4.45
N PHE A 144 0.40 13.98 -3.20
CA PHE A 144 -0.03 12.70 -2.66
C PHE A 144 -0.36 12.81 -1.17
N GLU A 145 -1.12 11.83 -0.68
CA GLU A 145 -1.51 11.70 0.71
C GLU A 145 -1.45 10.23 1.12
N CYS A 146 -0.87 9.94 2.29
CA CYS A 146 -0.81 8.62 2.88
C CYS A 146 -1.30 8.68 4.32
N ALA A 147 -1.94 7.61 4.82
CA ALA A 147 -2.43 7.56 6.18
C ALA A 147 -2.09 6.24 6.87
N ALA A 148 -1.86 6.30 8.18
CA ALA A 148 -1.67 5.14 9.04
C ALA A 148 -2.58 5.25 10.26
N GLN A 149 -3.20 4.13 10.65
CA GLN A 149 -4.07 4.06 11.82
C GLN A 149 -3.28 3.63 13.05
N ILE A 150 -3.54 4.28 14.18
CA ILE A 150 -3.06 3.90 15.49
C ILE A 150 -4.26 3.33 16.25
N ARG A 151 -4.21 2.05 16.57
CA ARG A 151 -5.28 1.38 17.30
C ARG A 151 -5.12 1.61 18.78
N ILE A 152 -6.04 2.34 19.39
CA ILE A 152 -6.11 2.53 20.83
C ILE A 152 -7.33 1.77 21.37
N THR A 153 -7.14 1.05 22.46
CA THR A 153 -8.20 0.24 23.09
C THR A 153 -8.16 0.42 24.62
N GLU A 154 -9.23 0.03 25.29
CA GLU A 154 -9.27 -0.03 26.74
C GLU A 154 -9.12 -1.49 27.22
N ILE A 155 -8.27 -1.72 28.20
CA ILE A 155 -8.16 -3.01 28.89
C ILE A 155 -8.74 -2.85 30.29
N GLN A 156 -9.80 -3.57 30.60
CA GLN A 156 -10.43 -3.55 31.91
C GLN A 156 -10.17 -4.84 32.68
N GLY A 157 -9.95 -4.73 33.99
CA GLY A 157 -9.81 -5.85 34.89
C GLY A 157 -8.61 -6.75 34.57
N ASN A 158 -8.85 -8.05 34.34
CA ASN A 158 -7.82 -9.04 33.97
C ASN A 158 -7.60 -9.15 32.46
N GLY A 159 -7.78 -8.06 31.71
CA GLY A 159 -7.61 -8.03 30.26
C GLY A 159 -6.13 -8.11 29.83
N PHE A 160 -5.93 -8.38 28.54
CA PHE A 160 -4.61 -8.49 27.92
C PHE A 160 -4.58 -7.69 26.63
N LEU A 161 -3.38 -7.21 26.25
CA LEU A 161 -3.08 -6.65 24.94
C LEU A 161 -1.97 -7.47 24.28
N GLY A 162 -2.26 -8.08 23.14
CA GLY A 162 -1.24 -8.68 22.27
C GLY A 162 -0.83 -7.71 21.16
N VAL A 163 0.47 -7.55 20.96
CA VAL A 163 1.02 -6.70 19.89
C VAL A 163 1.95 -7.51 18.98
N ILE A 164 1.93 -7.18 17.71
CA ILE A 164 2.86 -7.69 16.69
C ILE A 164 3.88 -6.60 16.44
N ASN A 165 5.17 -6.92 16.59
CA ASN A 165 6.27 -6.01 16.28
C ASN A 165 7.07 -6.56 15.11
N PHE A 166 7.66 -5.66 14.31
CA PHE A 166 8.52 -6.00 13.20
C PHE A 166 9.99 -5.89 13.62
N VAL A 167 10.79 -6.92 13.30
CA VAL A 167 12.23 -6.89 13.55
C VAL A 167 12.87 -5.88 12.60
N ASN A 168 13.78 -5.06 13.13
CA ASN A 168 14.43 -3.96 12.41
C ASN A 168 13.44 -2.92 11.84
N GLY A 169 12.19 -2.99 12.27
CA GLY A 169 11.15 -2.03 11.91
C GLY A 169 10.84 -1.99 10.43
N VAL A 170 10.83 -3.14 9.79
CA VAL A 170 10.49 -3.29 8.37
C VAL A 170 9.19 -4.07 8.27
N SER A 171 8.12 -3.43 7.80
CA SER A 171 6.79 -4.02 7.59
C SER A 171 6.48 -4.27 6.12
N ASP A 172 7.25 -3.68 5.20
CA ASP A 172 7.01 -3.77 3.76
C ASP A 172 8.10 -4.60 3.08
N ILE A 173 7.71 -5.38 2.09
CA ILE A 173 8.64 -6.05 1.19
C ILE A 173 8.99 -5.06 0.07
N THR A 174 10.27 -4.72 -0.02
CA THR A 174 10.79 -3.73 -0.97
C THR A 174 11.89 -4.30 -1.87
N GLU A 175 12.37 -5.53 -1.58
CA GLU A 175 13.44 -6.19 -2.32
C GLU A 175 13.11 -7.66 -2.57
N LYS A 176 13.56 -8.18 -3.71
CA LYS A 176 13.41 -9.59 -4.07
C LYS A 176 14.13 -10.50 -3.08
N GLY A 177 13.42 -11.53 -2.63
CA GLY A 177 13.92 -12.48 -1.65
C GLY A 177 13.95 -11.96 -0.21
N GLN A 178 13.39 -10.78 0.03
CA GLN A 178 13.28 -10.23 1.38
C GLN A 178 12.40 -11.10 2.28
N VAL A 179 12.76 -11.17 3.55
CA VAL A 179 12.00 -11.87 4.58
C VAL A 179 11.63 -10.88 5.68
N ILE A 180 10.34 -10.68 5.88
CA ILE A 180 9.83 -9.92 7.02
C ILE A 180 9.79 -10.84 8.23
N THR A 181 10.41 -10.41 9.31
CA THR A 181 10.36 -11.12 10.59
C THR A 181 9.55 -10.31 11.60
N MET A 182 8.57 -10.96 12.19
CA MET A 182 7.71 -10.39 13.25
C MET A 182 7.87 -11.18 14.53
N TYR A 183 7.52 -10.58 15.65
CA TYR A 183 7.41 -11.26 16.94
C TYR A 183 6.24 -10.72 17.75
N GLY A 184 5.62 -11.60 18.52
CA GLY A 184 4.49 -11.26 19.36
C GLY A 184 4.91 -10.96 20.81
N LYS A 185 4.29 -9.93 21.41
CA LYS A 185 4.34 -9.66 22.85
C LYS A 185 2.93 -9.56 23.41
N LEU A 186 2.76 -10.09 24.64
CA LEU A 186 1.50 -10.03 25.38
C LEU A 186 1.72 -9.20 26.66
N TYR A 187 0.85 -8.24 26.90
CA TYR A 187 0.85 -7.40 28.09
C TYR A 187 -0.40 -7.65 28.92
N ASP A 188 -0.27 -7.59 30.24
CA ASP A 188 -1.41 -7.60 31.17
C ASP A 188 -1.93 -6.18 31.44
N SER A 189 -2.99 -6.08 32.23
CA SER A 189 -3.60 -4.81 32.65
C SER A 189 -2.72 -3.97 33.58
N ASN A 190 -1.59 -4.47 34.07
CA ASN A 190 -0.62 -3.73 34.87
C ASN A 190 0.56 -3.24 34.03
N GLY A 191 0.57 -3.55 32.72
CA GLY A 191 1.63 -3.17 31.80
C GLY A 191 2.83 -4.12 31.80
N GLY A 192 2.76 -5.24 32.49
CA GLY A 192 3.81 -6.25 32.53
C GLY A 192 3.82 -7.13 31.28
N ASP A 193 5.01 -7.52 30.82
CA ASP A 193 5.19 -8.55 29.78
C ASP A 193 4.71 -9.90 30.36
N VAL A 194 3.84 -10.58 29.64
CA VAL A 194 3.28 -11.89 30.03
C VAL A 194 3.89 -12.98 29.17
N GLU A 195 4.40 -14.04 29.82
CA GLU A 195 4.86 -15.22 29.09
C GLU A 195 3.70 -15.88 28.35
N CYS A 196 3.89 -16.08 27.05
CA CYS A 196 2.87 -16.62 26.15
C CYS A 196 3.48 -17.48 25.04
N THR A 197 2.63 -18.28 24.42
CA THR A 197 2.89 -18.92 23.13
C THR A 197 2.05 -18.26 22.06
N THR A 198 2.50 -18.31 20.82
CA THR A 198 1.78 -17.70 19.69
C THR A 198 1.49 -18.71 18.60
N GLN A 199 0.34 -18.54 17.95
CA GLN A 199 -0.03 -19.22 16.72
C GLN A 199 -0.27 -18.18 15.63
N TRP A 200 0.45 -18.28 14.51
CA TRP A 200 0.45 -17.32 13.43
C TRP A 200 -0.30 -17.84 12.21
N TYR A 201 -1.03 -16.97 11.56
CA TYR A 201 -1.81 -17.26 10.36
C TYR A 201 -1.52 -16.19 9.32
N LEU A 202 -1.35 -16.59 8.06
CA LEU A 202 -1.16 -15.71 6.91
C LEU A 202 -2.41 -15.80 6.02
N ASN A 203 -3.01 -14.66 5.67
CA ASN A 203 -4.17 -14.57 4.77
C ASN A 203 -5.30 -15.55 5.13
N ASP A 204 -5.73 -15.55 6.40
CA ASP A 204 -6.82 -16.40 6.91
C ASP A 204 -6.61 -17.91 6.68
N ALA A 205 -5.37 -18.36 6.59
CA ALA A 205 -5.05 -19.78 6.51
C ALA A 205 -5.78 -20.58 7.60
N SER A 206 -6.29 -21.76 7.23
CA SER A 206 -7.02 -22.63 8.18
C SER A 206 -6.10 -23.26 9.23
N THR A 207 -4.81 -23.37 8.94
CA THR A 207 -3.80 -23.96 9.82
C THR A 207 -2.75 -22.91 10.18
N GLY A 208 -2.56 -22.69 11.47
CA GLY A 208 -1.56 -21.76 11.97
C GLY A 208 -0.18 -22.39 12.17
N THR A 209 0.85 -21.56 12.15
CA THR A 209 2.25 -21.92 12.45
C THR A 209 2.60 -21.45 13.86
N SER A 210 3.18 -22.33 14.68
CA SER A 210 3.64 -21.95 16.03
C SER A 210 4.81 -20.96 15.95
N GLY A 211 4.75 -19.94 16.79
CA GLY A 211 5.84 -18.97 16.94
C GLY A 211 7.13 -19.66 17.38
N GLN A 212 8.25 -19.25 16.80
CA GLN A 212 9.57 -19.83 17.04
C GLN A 212 10.48 -18.77 17.70
N SER A 213 11.52 -19.24 18.41
CA SER A 213 12.60 -18.31 18.78
C SER A 213 13.51 -18.09 17.59
N LYS A 214 13.79 -16.83 17.29
CA LYS A 214 14.69 -16.41 16.18
C LYS A 214 15.75 -15.47 16.70
N THR A 215 16.99 -15.64 16.24
CA THR A 215 18.09 -14.71 16.52
C THR A 215 18.42 -13.95 15.23
N ILE A 216 18.33 -12.62 15.28
CA ILE A 216 18.59 -11.72 14.17
C ILE A 216 19.48 -10.59 14.67
N ASP A 217 20.60 -10.34 14.01
CA ASP A 217 21.58 -9.32 14.38
C ASP A 217 22.01 -9.40 15.85
N GLY A 218 22.16 -10.64 16.38
CA GLY A 218 22.57 -10.91 17.77
C GLY A 218 21.44 -10.78 18.80
N ASN A 219 20.24 -10.34 18.43
CA ASN A 219 19.09 -10.24 19.32
C ASN A 219 18.18 -11.47 19.19
N SER A 220 17.68 -11.98 20.31
CA SER A 220 16.75 -13.10 20.34
C SER A 220 15.32 -12.62 20.47
N TYR A 221 14.45 -13.12 19.58
CA TYR A 221 13.04 -12.80 19.53
C TYR A 221 12.23 -14.07 19.78
N ALA A 222 11.56 -14.14 20.92
CA ALA A 222 10.61 -15.21 21.19
C ALA A 222 9.31 -15.00 20.39
N ASN A 223 8.58 -16.08 20.14
CA ASN A 223 7.29 -16.02 19.43
C ASN A 223 7.38 -15.36 18.03
N ALA A 224 8.52 -15.54 17.35
CA ALA A 224 8.74 -14.95 16.03
C ALA A 224 8.08 -15.78 14.91
N PHE A 225 7.74 -15.07 13.83
CA PHE A 225 7.20 -15.61 12.58
C PHE A 225 7.87 -14.90 11.40
N GLN A 226 8.08 -15.61 10.31
CA GLN A 226 8.72 -15.08 9.11
C GLN A 226 7.81 -15.24 7.90
N VAL A 227 7.72 -14.19 7.11
CA VAL A 227 7.02 -14.16 5.83
C VAL A 227 8.04 -13.78 4.77
N SER A 228 8.19 -14.64 3.76
CA SER A 228 9.05 -14.36 2.61
C SER A 228 8.25 -13.68 1.49
N GLU A 229 8.92 -12.88 0.69
CA GLU A 229 8.34 -12.19 -0.47
C GLU A 229 7.51 -13.15 -1.35
N GLY A 230 8.00 -14.30 -1.73
CA GLY A 230 7.26 -15.27 -2.54
C GLY A 230 6.02 -15.90 -1.88
N SER A 231 5.70 -15.55 -0.61
CA SER A 231 4.50 -16.03 0.10
C SER A 231 3.31 -15.08 -0.03
N ILE A 232 3.51 -13.88 -0.55
CA ILE A 232 2.48 -12.86 -0.73
C ILE A 232 2.61 -12.26 -2.14
N VAL A 233 1.56 -11.66 -2.64
CA VAL A 233 1.52 -11.10 -4.01
C VAL A 233 1.42 -9.57 -3.99
N ASP A 234 0.66 -9.00 -3.10
CA ASP A 234 0.40 -7.55 -3.04
C ASP A 234 0.29 -7.12 -1.59
N HIS A 235 -0.64 -7.71 -0.88
CA HIS A 235 -0.91 -7.46 0.53
C HIS A 235 -1.17 -8.77 1.25
N ALA A 236 -0.69 -8.88 2.48
CA ALA A 236 -1.02 -9.99 3.36
C ALA A 236 -1.49 -9.50 4.71
N THR A 237 -2.52 -10.16 5.25
CA THR A 237 -2.93 -10.01 6.64
C THR A 237 -2.32 -11.11 7.48
N VAL A 238 -1.58 -10.73 8.50
CA VAL A 238 -1.02 -11.64 9.49
C VAL A 238 -1.88 -11.58 10.75
N LYS A 239 -2.34 -12.75 11.21
CA LYS A 239 -3.06 -12.90 12.48
C LYS A 239 -2.18 -13.66 13.48
N CYS A 240 -2.05 -13.13 14.69
CA CYS A 240 -1.34 -13.75 15.78
C CYS A 240 -2.30 -14.01 16.95
N VAL A 241 -2.43 -15.26 17.36
CA VAL A 241 -3.23 -15.69 18.51
C VAL A 241 -2.29 -15.95 19.69
N PHE A 242 -2.49 -15.23 20.78
CA PHE A 242 -1.69 -15.31 22.00
C PHE A 242 -2.36 -16.23 23.03
N THR A 243 -1.61 -17.19 23.54
CA THR A 243 -2.07 -18.14 24.56
C THR A 243 -1.18 -18.06 25.79
N SER A 244 -1.77 -17.90 26.98
CA SER A 244 -1.07 -17.92 28.27
C SER A 244 -1.93 -18.66 29.29
N GLY A 245 -1.30 -19.52 30.12
CA GLY A 245 -2.01 -20.39 31.08
C GLY A 245 -2.99 -21.34 30.38
N GLY A 246 -2.70 -21.82 29.17
CA GLY A 246 -3.54 -22.73 28.39
C GLY A 246 -4.83 -22.11 27.81
N GLN A 247 -4.98 -20.79 27.88
CA GLN A 247 -6.16 -20.06 27.38
C GLN A 247 -5.71 -19.01 26.33
N THR A 248 -6.52 -18.84 25.26
CA THR A 248 -6.37 -17.71 24.34
C THR A 248 -6.66 -16.42 25.08
N ARG A 249 -5.70 -15.51 25.11
CA ARG A 249 -5.77 -14.22 25.79
C ARG A 249 -6.05 -13.07 24.87
N TYR A 250 -5.47 -13.10 23.66
CA TYR A 250 -5.62 -12.03 22.68
C TYR A 250 -5.43 -12.53 21.26
N THR A 251 -5.96 -11.78 20.30
CA THR A 251 -5.68 -11.97 18.87
C THR A 251 -5.35 -10.62 18.28
N ALA A 252 -4.14 -10.50 17.70
CA ALA A 252 -3.69 -9.31 17.01
C ALA A 252 -3.60 -9.56 15.50
N TYR A 253 -3.67 -8.46 14.74
CA TYR A 253 -3.53 -8.45 13.29
C TYR A 253 -2.50 -7.41 12.87
N ALA A 254 -1.78 -7.70 11.79
CA ALA A 254 -0.87 -6.79 11.13
C ALA A 254 -0.96 -6.96 9.61
N GLY A 255 -0.72 -5.90 8.85
CA GLY A 255 -0.58 -5.93 7.40
C GLY A 255 0.89 -6.01 6.99
N ILE A 256 1.16 -6.65 5.87
CA ILE A 256 2.43 -6.62 5.15
C ILE A 256 2.09 -6.26 3.72
N ASP A 257 2.72 -5.21 3.20
CA ASP A 257 2.58 -4.82 1.79
C ASP A 257 3.80 -5.30 1.01
N ASP A 258 3.54 -5.98 -0.12
CA ASP A 258 4.58 -6.28 -1.10
C ASP A 258 4.60 -5.13 -2.12
N MET A 259 5.58 -4.27 -1.97
CA MET A 259 5.76 -3.11 -2.84
C MET A 259 6.60 -3.45 -4.07
N GLN A 260 7.17 -4.66 -4.13
CA GLN A 260 7.99 -5.09 -5.25
C GLN A 260 7.14 -5.58 -6.41
N ASP A 261 6.06 -6.31 -6.13
CA ASP A 261 5.18 -6.94 -7.10
C ASP A 261 3.72 -6.46 -7.03
N PRO A 262 3.43 -5.14 -6.89
CA PRO A 262 2.05 -4.68 -6.91
C PRO A 262 1.41 -5.09 -8.24
N GLU A 263 0.17 -5.51 -8.18
CA GLU A 263 -0.63 -5.77 -9.37
C GLU A 263 -0.74 -4.49 -10.20
N PHE A 264 -0.48 -4.60 -11.48
CA PHE A 264 -0.45 -3.49 -12.40
C PHE A 264 -1.36 -3.75 -13.62
N LEU A 265 -2.14 -2.73 -14.01
CA LEU A 265 -2.91 -2.81 -15.23
C LEU A 265 -2.04 -2.34 -16.41
N TYR A 266 -1.55 -3.31 -17.19
CA TYR A 266 -0.72 -3.07 -18.35
C TYR A 266 -1.55 -2.71 -19.57
N ILE A 267 -1.05 -1.77 -20.35
CA ILE A 267 -1.58 -1.39 -21.65
C ILE A 267 -0.41 -1.40 -22.63
N GLN A 268 -0.47 -2.27 -23.62
CA GLN A 268 0.55 -2.38 -24.67
C GLN A 268 -0.09 -2.25 -26.05
N TYR A 269 0.62 -1.64 -27.00
CA TYR A 269 0.22 -1.62 -28.40
C TYR A 269 1.42 -1.85 -29.31
N ASN A 270 1.20 -2.51 -30.46
CA ASN A 270 2.20 -2.77 -31.48
C ASN A 270 3.55 -3.35 -30.95
N GLY A 271 3.49 -4.10 -29.86
CA GLY A 271 4.68 -4.71 -29.28
C GLY A 271 5.54 -3.82 -28.39
N ALA A 272 5.10 -2.60 -28.08
CA ALA A 272 5.74 -1.68 -27.15
C ALA A 272 4.85 -1.43 -25.93
N ASN A 273 5.47 -1.25 -24.76
CA ASN A 273 4.78 -0.69 -23.60
C ASN A 273 4.41 0.75 -23.91
N GLY A 274 3.15 1.10 -23.75
CA GLY A 274 2.70 2.47 -23.96
C GLY A 274 1.20 2.59 -23.91
N ASN A 275 0.76 3.71 -23.39
CA ASN A 275 -0.64 4.09 -23.25
C ASN A 275 -1.07 5.20 -24.22
N ALA A 276 -0.23 5.50 -25.23
CA ALA A 276 -0.52 6.52 -26.24
C ALA A 276 -0.12 6.04 -27.64
N ALA A 277 -1.00 6.21 -28.61
CA ALA A 277 -0.77 5.87 -30.01
C ALA A 277 -1.20 7.03 -30.92
N SER A 278 -0.51 7.21 -32.02
CA SER A 278 -0.89 8.13 -33.11
C SER A 278 -1.20 7.34 -34.37
N LEU A 279 -2.34 7.61 -34.99
CA LEU A 279 -2.79 6.93 -36.21
C LEU A 279 -2.74 7.90 -37.41
N ARG A 280 -2.29 7.38 -38.54
CA ARG A 280 -2.45 8.01 -39.85
C ARG A 280 -3.71 7.44 -40.52
N LYS A 281 -4.11 8.08 -41.60
CA LYS A 281 -5.23 7.63 -42.43
C LYS A 281 -5.06 6.15 -42.77
N ASP A 282 -6.15 5.38 -42.62
CA ASP A 282 -6.23 3.96 -42.91
C ASP A 282 -5.44 3.04 -41.93
N GLU A 283 -4.85 3.60 -40.87
CA GLU A 283 -4.19 2.82 -39.81
C GLU A 283 -5.17 2.44 -38.69
N SER A 284 -4.78 1.41 -37.95
CA SER A 284 -5.41 1.02 -36.69
C SER A 284 -4.37 0.65 -35.66
N VAL A 285 -4.72 0.79 -34.38
CA VAL A 285 -3.91 0.33 -33.26
C VAL A 285 -4.69 -0.75 -32.49
N THR A 286 -3.99 -1.78 -32.04
CA THR A 286 -4.54 -2.80 -31.15
C THR A 286 -3.85 -2.68 -29.80
N PHE A 287 -4.63 -2.39 -28.78
CA PHE A 287 -4.19 -2.41 -27.39
C PHE A 287 -4.44 -3.78 -26.79
N TYR A 288 -3.43 -4.32 -26.12
CA TYR A 288 -3.52 -5.49 -25.27
C TYR A 288 -3.45 -5.03 -23.83
N ILE A 289 -4.44 -5.44 -23.05
CA ILE A 289 -4.66 -4.91 -21.69
C ILE A 289 -4.80 -6.09 -20.74
N TRP A 290 -4.00 -6.12 -19.68
CA TRP A 290 -4.06 -7.18 -18.67
C TRP A 290 -3.59 -6.69 -17.31
N VAL A 291 -3.95 -7.44 -16.26
CA VAL A 291 -3.35 -7.27 -14.94
C VAL A 291 -2.24 -8.29 -14.77
N GLY A 292 -1.11 -7.87 -14.31
CA GLY A 292 0.06 -8.70 -14.05
C GLY A 292 0.93 -8.10 -12.94
N LEU A 293 1.97 -8.81 -12.57
CA LEU A 293 2.94 -8.32 -11.59
C LEU A 293 3.83 -7.25 -12.21
N ARG A 294 4.26 -6.32 -11.39
CA ARG A 294 5.03 -5.15 -11.82
C ARG A 294 6.39 -5.50 -12.43
N GLU A 295 7.06 -6.54 -11.96
CA GLU A 295 8.34 -6.99 -12.50
C GLU A 295 8.23 -7.48 -13.95
N ASP A 296 7.04 -7.84 -14.41
CA ASP A 296 6.76 -8.24 -15.80
C ASP A 296 6.53 -7.05 -16.75
N ALA A 297 6.66 -5.82 -16.29
CA ALA A 297 6.36 -4.60 -17.07
C ALA A 297 7.11 -4.49 -18.40
N ASN A 298 8.31 -5.06 -18.47
CA ASN A 298 9.17 -4.97 -19.66
C ASN A 298 9.08 -6.19 -20.57
N VAL A 299 8.25 -7.18 -20.27
CA VAL A 299 8.15 -8.42 -21.02
C VAL A 299 6.86 -8.44 -21.84
N LEU A 300 6.97 -8.33 -23.17
CA LEU A 300 5.88 -8.65 -24.09
C LEU A 300 5.37 -10.07 -23.81
N GLY A 301 4.18 -10.16 -23.21
CA GLY A 301 3.62 -11.44 -22.84
C GLY A 301 3.84 -11.84 -21.38
N GLY A 302 4.13 -10.87 -20.51
CA GLY A 302 4.25 -11.08 -19.06
C GLY A 302 3.10 -11.88 -18.46
N THR A 303 3.33 -12.48 -17.30
CA THR A 303 2.38 -13.33 -16.60
C THR A 303 1.11 -12.57 -16.29
N THR A 304 -0.04 -13.06 -16.73
CA THR A 304 -1.35 -12.46 -16.41
C THR A 304 -1.82 -12.97 -15.06
N ASN A 305 -2.45 -12.08 -14.25
CA ASN A 305 -3.15 -12.55 -13.07
C ASN A 305 -4.51 -13.12 -13.46
N PRO A 306 -4.75 -14.44 -13.34
CA PRO A 306 -5.98 -15.09 -13.78
C PRO A 306 -7.23 -14.72 -12.96
N THR A 307 -7.06 -14.09 -11.80
CA THR A 307 -8.19 -13.58 -11.01
C THR A 307 -8.92 -12.45 -11.70
N TYR A 308 -8.25 -11.70 -12.56
CA TYR A 308 -8.87 -10.65 -13.38
C TYR A 308 -9.35 -11.24 -14.70
N ASN A 309 -10.61 -11.61 -14.75
CA ASN A 309 -11.23 -12.29 -15.89
C ASN A 309 -12.16 -11.40 -16.69
N SER A 310 -12.34 -10.14 -16.31
CA SER A 310 -13.14 -9.15 -17.02
C SER A 310 -12.43 -7.81 -17.06
N ILE A 311 -12.20 -7.31 -18.27
CA ILE A 311 -11.66 -5.96 -18.50
C ILE A 311 -12.67 -5.18 -19.29
N LYS A 312 -12.99 -3.96 -18.84
CA LYS A 312 -13.92 -3.06 -19.50
C LYS A 312 -13.29 -1.70 -19.74
N VAL A 313 -13.72 -1.02 -20.79
CA VAL A 313 -13.23 0.31 -21.15
C VAL A 313 -14.38 1.30 -21.32
N LYS A 314 -14.18 2.52 -20.83
CA LYS A 314 -14.98 3.69 -21.15
C LYS A 314 -14.19 4.58 -22.11
N LEU A 315 -14.78 4.96 -23.23
CA LEU A 315 -14.14 5.82 -24.21
C LEU A 315 -14.69 7.26 -24.12
N LEU A 316 -13.78 8.22 -24.16
CA LEU A 316 -14.10 9.64 -24.16
C LEU A 316 -13.57 10.28 -25.46
N ASP A 317 -14.30 11.24 -26.00
CA ASP A 317 -13.89 12.04 -27.17
C ASP A 317 -12.84 13.11 -26.81
N GLY A 318 -12.37 13.87 -27.80
CA GLY A 318 -11.40 14.96 -27.60
C GLY A 318 -11.86 16.08 -26.66
N ASN A 319 -13.15 16.15 -26.32
CA ASN A 319 -13.74 17.12 -25.39
C ASN A 319 -14.06 16.48 -24.02
N ALA A 320 -13.56 15.27 -23.78
CA ALA A 320 -13.83 14.47 -22.58
C ALA A 320 -15.30 14.02 -22.39
N ASN A 321 -16.12 14.08 -23.44
CA ASN A 321 -17.46 13.53 -23.41
C ASN A 321 -17.42 12.03 -23.68
N GLU A 322 -18.31 11.27 -23.04
CA GLU A 322 -18.42 9.84 -23.25
C GLU A 322 -18.91 9.49 -24.66
N ILE A 323 -18.19 8.60 -25.35
CA ILE A 323 -18.60 8.04 -26.63
C ILE A 323 -19.65 6.95 -26.39
N THR A 324 -20.91 7.32 -26.57
CA THR A 324 -22.07 6.43 -26.28
C THR A 324 -22.53 5.61 -27.50
N ALA A 325 -22.02 5.92 -28.69
CA ALA A 325 -22.44 5.27 -29.93
C ALA A 325 -22.19 3.75 -29.91
N SER A 326 -23.15 2.99 -30.49
CA SER A 326 -23.04 1.55 -30.75
C SER A 326 -22.59 1.29 -32.19
N GLY A 327 -22.16 0.06 -32.46
CA GLY A 327 -21.76 -0.34 -33.83
C GLY A 327 -20.49 0.31 -34.32
N LEU A 328 -19.61 0.78 -33.42
CA LEU A 328 -18.30 1.30 -33.80
C LEU A 328 -17.42 0.15 -34.32
N PRO A 329 -16.75 0.32 -35.49
CA PRO A 329 -15.90 -0.71 -36.05
C PRO A 329 -14.82 -1.19 -35.06
N ASP A 330 -14.74 -2.49 -34.87
CA ASP A 330 -13.74 -3.15 -34.00
C ASP A 330 -13.84 -2.82 -32.49
N ILE A 331 -14.82 -2.02 -32.06
CA ILE A 331 -15.00 -1.60 -30.67
C ILE A 331 -16.29 -2.27 -30.13
N PRO A 332 -16.22 -2.98 -29.00
CA PRO A 332 -17.43 -3.59 -28.41
C PRO A 332 -18.49 -2.56 -28.04
N ASP A 333 -19.75 -2.95 -28.14
CA ASP A 333 -20.84 -2.12 -27.66
C ASP A 333 -20.86 -1.97 -26.15
N ARG A 334 -21.47 -0.90 -25.66
CA ARG A 334 -21.63 -0.64 -24.23
C ARG A 334 -22.56 -1.65 -23.58
N GLY A 335 -22.14 -2.12 -22.40
CA GLY A 335 -23.03 -2.84 -21.49
C GLY A 335 -24.00 -1.92 -20.75
N SER A 336 -24.87 -2.51 -19.95
CA SER A 336 -25.82 -1.78 -19.09
C SER A 336 -25.18 -0.90 -18.03
N ASP A 337 -23.94 -1.19 -17.68
CA ASP A 337 -23.09 -0.41 -16.74
C ASP A 337 -22.38 0.79 -17.39
N GLY A 338 -22.61 1.01 -18.67
CA GLY A 338 -21.97 2.08 -19.43
C GLY A 338 -20.56 1.78 -19.93
N MET A 339 -20.00 0.63 -19.58
CA MET A 339 -18.67 0.22 -19.99
C MET A 339 -18.72 -0.73 -21.19
N ARG A 340 -17.64 -0.77 -21.97
CA ARG A 340 -17.47 -1.68 -23.12
C ARG A 340 -16.63 -2.88 -22.68
N PRO A 341 -17.21 -4.11 -22.65
CA PRO A 341 -16.47 -5.30 -22.26
C PRO A 341 -15.49 -5.71 -23.37
N LEU A 342 -14.23 -5.93 -23.01
CA LEU A 342 -13.23 -6.39 -23.96
C LEU A 342 -13.29 -7.91 -24.16
N SER A 343 -12.96 -8.35 -25.37
CA SER A 343 -12.77 -9.78 -25.63
C SER A 343 -11.50 -10.25 -24.93
N MET A 344 -11.65 -11.25 -24.05
CA MET A 344 -10.57 -11.81 -23.27
C MET A 344 -9.96 -13.04 -23.93
N SER A 345 -8.64 -13.10 -24.01
CA SER A 345 -7.90 -14.27 -24.48
C SER A 345 -6.59 -14.40 -23.71
N GLY A 346 -6.37 -15.55 -23.06
CA GLY A 346 -5.17 -15.79 -22.26
C GLY A 346 -4.95 -14.77 -21.13
N GLY A 347 -6.05 -14.29 -20.50
CA GLY A 347 -5.99 -13.29 -19.43
C GLY A 347 -5.81 -11.84 -19.91
N LYS A 348 -5.77 -11.62 -21.24
CA LYS A 348 -5.62 -10.28 -21.84
C LYS A 348 -6.89 -9.84 -22.55
N GLY A 349 -7.29 -8.59 -22.29
CA GLY A 349 -8.33 -7.89 -23.05
C GLY A 349 -7.75 -7.26 -24.30
N THR A 350 -8.50 -7.27 -25.40
CA THR A 350 -8.07 -6.67 -26.67
C THR A 350 -9.02 -5.56 -27.07
N LEU A 351 -8.46 -4.37 -27.41
CA LEU A 351 -9.19 -3.24 -27.93
C LEU A 351 -8.50 -2.74 -29.20
N LYS A 352 -9.22 -2.75 -30.34
CA LYS A 352 -8.74 -2.21 -31.60
C LYS A 352 -9.44 -0.89 -31.90
N ILE A 353 -8.67 0.13 -32.25
CA ILE A 353 -9.17 1.46 -32.61
C ILE A 353 -8.58 1.84 -33.97
N ASN A 354 -9.43 2.25 -34.91
CA ASN A 354 -9.04 2.68 -36.24
C ASN A 354 -9.03 4.21 -36.40
N PHE A 355 -8.34 4.71 -37.39
CA PHE A 355 -8.23 6.15 -37.68
C PHE A 355 -9.60 6.82 -37.89
N ALA A 356 -10.54 6.16 -38.59
CA ALA A 356 -11.85 6.75 -38.87
C ALA A 356 -12.58 7.05 -37.56
N THR A 357 -12.59 6.11 -36.60
CA THR A 357 -13.19 6.32 -35.28
C THR A 357 -12.54 7.48 -34.54
N VAL A 358 -11.20 7.58 -34.52
CA VAL A 358 -10.51 8.69 -33.86
C VAL A 358 -10.85 10.02 -34.52
N ASN A 359 -10.89 10.06 -35.86
CA ASN A 359 -11.19 11.27 -36.61
C ASN A 359 -12.64 11.76 -36.38
N ASP A 360 -13.60 10.84 -36.26
CA ASP A 360 -15.01 11.16 -36.05
C ASP A 360 -15.31 11.70 -34.64
N TYR A 361 -14.45 11.37 -33.67
CA TYR A 361 -14.57 11.82 -32.27
C TYR A 361 -13.56 12.89 -31.85
N GLY A 362 -13.31 13.85 -32.73
CA GLY A 362 -12.52 15.06 -32.44
C GLY A 362 -11.02 14.84 -32.48
N LYS A 363 -10.54 13.85 -33.23
CA LYS A 363 -9.13 13.49 -33.45
C LYS A 363 -8.38 13.00 -32.22
N ASN A 364 -9.05 12.84 -31.11
CA ASN A 364 -8.49 12.26 -29.89
C ASN A 364 -9.52 11.35 -29.21
N ILE A 365 -9.07 10.20 -28.76
CA ILE A 365 -9.87 9.30 -27.91
C ILE A 365 -9.07 8.99 -26.65
N THR A 366 -9.72 9.11 -25.51
CA THR A 366 -9.20 8.68 -24.21
C THR A 366 -9.93 7.44 -23.74
N GLY A 367 -9.23 6.42 -23.31
CA GLY A 367 -9.82 5.24 -22.70
C GLY A 367 -9.55 5.19 -21.20
N ILE A 368 -10.60 4.93 -20.42
CA ILE A 368 -10.51 4.58 -19.00
C ILE A 368 -10.73 3.09 -18.90
N VAL A 369 -9.74 2.35 -18.42
CA VAL A 369 -9.77 0.89 -18.32
C VAL A 369 -9.98 0.48 -16.88
N ILE A 370 -10.84 -0.51 -16.66
CA ILE A 370 -11.07 -1.11 -15.35
C ILE A 370 -11.04 -2.64 -15.52
N ALA A 371 -10.22 -3.29 -14.71
CA ALA A 371 -10.19 -4.74 -14.58
C ALA A 371 -10.98 -5.17 -13.33
N TYR A 372 -11.71 -6.28 -13.44
CA TYR A 372 -12.55 -6.81 -12.37
C TYR A 372 -12.14 -8.24 -12.05
N THR A 373 -12.15 -8.56 -10.78
CA THR A 373 -12.15 -9.95 -10.30
C THR A 373 -13.57 -10.50 -10.32
N SER A 374 -13.71 -11.78 -10.59
CA SER A 374 -15.01 -12.51 -10.52
C SER A 374 -15.54 -12.62 -9.10
#